data_b6514f7d472b3efdd7aaad190cc07861
#
_entry.id   b6514f7d472b3efdd7aaad190cc07861
#
_cell.length_a   1.000
_cell.length_b   1.000
_cell.length_c   1.000
_cell.angle_alpha   90.00
_cell.angle_beta   90.00
_cell.angle_gamma   90.00
#
_symmetry.space_group_name_H-M   'P 1'
#
loop_
_entity.id
_entity.type
_entity.pdbx_description
1 polymer ?
#
loop_
_entity_poly.entity_id
_entity_poly.type
_entity_poly.pdbx_seq_one_letter_code
_entity_poly.pdbx_strand_id
1 'polypeptide(L)'
;MHFFLYLCRQFIIVDSMRKFILIIITLVALNAISIAATIVHIANPETWTYSELRQYVGQTIQFDVPFYVCNNYNGLTISPRRIFQPTNQALPLSAEYNSILSLNSQGTISLTNAGSNRRLGERLHNLTVKVNSNTSVSFISCDWQGNTRADLERGLDMDAINMRGEHSLLVCCMNLEYYLVESLGTGYGPDNYSDHQKQRAKVSKALAKINADLYGFVEIEQGQSALAEIASDLSKNTGKHFTYIDDGGSAHSSYTKSGFVYCSDVLEPYGKLRENNTGVQNRKKTQAFIEKETGEKFLFSVNHFKAKSGKGSGDNADKGDGQGTFNGDRVREARSLLSHYESDRSYFADEDILIMGDLNAYAMEDPITVLREGGMIDLHRAFHADSSYSYVYHGYAGYLDHALCNSTLYPFVTGMVAYHINSDESDSYTYDKSNDQTMFRSSDHDPVLVGLKLGEEVVENEDITTNSYEVYFNKEIPSIINAEGGHYYVYRIDGNLIKEAPITTEREAIEGLTQGIYILNIYGNGKCVQTKLLVP
;
A
#
# COMPACT_ATOMS: atom_id res chain seq x y z
N MET A 1 -40.16 70.43 -39.81
CA MET A 1 -40.57 69.03 -40.08
C MET A 1 -39.42 68.04 -40.15
N HIS A 2 -38.25 68.34 -40.69
CA HIS A 2 -37.07 67.41 -40.67
C HIS A 2 -36.46 67.10 -39.32
N PHE A 3 -36.43 68.06 -38.37
CA PHE A 3 -35.87 67.85 -37.03
C PHE A 3 -36.75 66.92 -36.15
N PHE A 4 -38.07 66.98 -36.36
CA PHE A 4 -39.02 66.12 -35.63
C PHE A 4 -38.93 64.65 -36.09
N LEU A 5 -38.76 64.47 -37.42
CA LEU A 5 -38.53 63.12 -37.99
C LEU A 5 -37.18 62.49 -37.58
N TYR A 6 -36.16 63.30 -37.39
CA TYR A 6 -34.87 62.84 -36.89
C TYR A 6 -34.95 62.38 -35.39
N LEU A 7 -35.61 63.16 -34.55
CA LEU A 7 -35.87 62.78 -33.17
C LEU A 7 -36.73 61.53 -33.03
N CYS A 8 -37.80 61.41 -33.80
CA CYS A 8 -38.62 60.20 -33.83
C CYS A 8 -37.83 58.95 -34.30
N ARG A 9 -36.94 59.07 -35.25
CA ARG A 9 -36.04 57.97 -35.64
C ARG A 9 -35.04 57.57 -34.55
N GLN A 10 -34.49 58.56 -33.85
CA GLN A 10 -33.60 58.29 -32.71
C GLN A 10 -34.34 57.59 -31.57
N PHE A 11 -35.58 57.99 -31.25
CA PHE A 11 -36.41 57.35 -30.24
C PHE A 11 -36.78 55.89 -30.58
N ILE A 12 -37.10 55.63 -31.85
CA ILE A 12 -37.43 54.27 -32.32
C ILE A 12 -36.20 53.38 -32.28
N ILE A 13 -35.02 53.89 -32.63
CA ILE A 13 -33.75 53.14 -32.59
C ILE A 13 -33.37 52.80 -31.14
N VAL A 14 -33.51 53.76 -30.18
CA VAL A 14 -33.21 53.56 -28.78
C VAL A 14 -34.17 52.55 -28.15
N ASP A 15 -35.46 52.59 -28.49
CA ASP A 15 -36.45 51.63 -27.97
C ASP A 15 -36.22 50.21 -28.54
N SER A 16 -35.88 50.13 -29.82
CA SER A 16 -35.48 48.83 -30.45
C SER A 16 -34.21 48.28 -29.85
N MET A 17 -33.18 49.09 -29.60
CA MET A 17 -31.96 48.65 -28.89
C MET A 17 -32.24 48.22 -27.44
N ARG A 18 -33.09 48.93 -26.71
CA ARG A 18 -33.51 48.54 -25.33
C ARG A 18 -34.24 47.19 -25.34
N LYS A 19 -35.14 46.96 -26.28
CA LYS A 19 -35.84 45.67 -26.44
C LYS A 19 -34.87 44.54 -26.83
N PHE A 20 -33.89 44.82 -27.68
CA PHE A 20 -32.87 43.85 -28.09
C PHE A 20 -31.92 43.51 -26.92
N ILE A 21 -31.51 44.53 -26.14
CA ILE A 21 -30.70 44.33 -24.92
C ILE A 21 -31.49 43.55 -23.87
N LEU A 22 -32.79 43.86 -23.70
CA LEU A 22 -33.64 43.11 -22.75
C LEU A 22 -33.80 41.64 -23.17
N ILE A 23 -33.96 41.38 -24.48
CA ILE A 23 -34.03 40.01 -25.01
C ILE A 23 -32.70 39.27 -24.81
N ILE A 24 -31.56 39.92 -25.02
CA ILE A 24 -30.25 39.33 -24.78
C ILE A 24 -30.05 39.06 -23.28
N ILE A 25 -30.41 40.00 -22.41
CA ILE A 25 -30.33 39.80 -20.95
C ILE A 25 -31.27 38.68 -20.51
N THR A 26 -32.46 38.57 -21.06
CA THR A 26 -33.44 37.51 -20.78
C THR A 26 -32.94 36.17 -21.32
N LEU A 27 -32.34 36.13 -22.52
CA LEU A 27 -31.71 34.92 -23.10
C LEU A 27 -30.46 34.50 -22.31
N VAL A 28 -29.64 35.44 -21.83
CA VAL A 28 -28.49 35.17 -20.95
C VAL A 28 -28.95 34.71 -19.57
N ALA A 29 -30.02 35.32 -19.03
CA ALA A 29 -30.61 34.88 -17.76
C ALA A 29 -31.31 33.52 -17.87
N LEU A 30 -31.94 33.21 -19.01
CA LEU A 30 -32.52 31.89 -19.27
C LEU A 30 -31.46 30.79 -19.51
N ASN A 31 -30.27 31.14 -20.00
CA ASN A 31 -29.13 30.21 -20.08
C ASN A 31 -28.35 30.10 -18.78
N ALA A 32 -28.62 30.95 -17.80
CA ALA A 32 -28.05 30.89 -16.44
C ALA A 32 -28.99 30.22 -15.42
N ILE A 33 -29.93 29.38 -15.87
CA ILE A 33 -30.51 28.39 -14.97
C ILE A 33 -29.38 27.37 -14.74
N SER A 34 -28.55 27.65 -13.77
CA SER A 34 -27.75 26.64 -13.12
C SER A 34 -28.73 25.56 -12.68
N ILE A 35 -28.86 24.48 -13.45
CA ILE A 35 -29.55 23.29 -12.99
C ILE A 35 -28.75 22.85 -11.78
N ALA A 36 -29.25 23.15 -10.59
CA ALA A 36 -28.63 22.68 -9.37
C ALA A 36 -28.50 21.16 -9.48
N ALA A 37 -27.29 20.65 -9.28
CA ALA A 37 -27.05 19.22 -9.34
C ALA A 37 -27.92 18.52 -8.28
N THR A 38 -28.52 17.41 -8.65
CA THR A 38 -29.23 16.57 -7.68
C THR A 38 -28.22 15.98 -6.72
N ILE A 39 -28.36 16.24 -5.41
CA ILE A 39 -27.50 15.63 -4.39
C ILE A 39 -27.88 14.16 -4.25
N VAL A 40 -26.90 13.28 -4.41
CA VAL A 40 -27.05 11.83 -4.26
C VAL A 40 -26.40 11.41 -2.96
N HIS A 41 -27.20 10.90 -2.05
CA HIS A 41 -26.76 10.36 -0.77
C HIS A 41 -26.30 8.92 -0.91
N ILE A 42 -25.05 8.64 -0.51
CA ILE A 42 -24.50 7.29 -0.41
C ILE A 42 -24.47 6.88 1.05
N ALA A 43 -25.46 6.08 1.46
CA ALA A 43 -25.62 5.67 2.86
C ALA A 43 -24.46 4.80 3.36
N ASN A 44 -23.90 3.96 2.51
CA ASN A 44 -22.76 3.10 2.86
C ASN A 44 -21.76 3.01 1.69
N PRO A 45 -20.66 3.78 1.73
CA PRO A 45 -19.61 3.74 0.72
C PRO A 45 -18.98 2.35 0.53
N GLU A 46 -18.88 1.55 1.60
CA GLU A 46 -18.22 0.22 1.56
C GLU A 46 -19.01 -0.81 0.75
N THR A 47 -20.32 -0.68 0.69
CA THR A 47 -21.18 -1.60 -0.06
C THR A 47 -21.79 -1.00 -1.32
N TRP A 48 -21.45 0.26 -1.63
CA TRP A 48 -21.98 0.96 -2.79
C TRP A 48 -21.64 0.27 -4.11
N THR A 49 -22.63 0.26 -5.04
CA THR A 49 -22.47 -0.27 -6.40
C THR A 49 -22.99 0.72 -7.45
N TYR A 50 -22.44 0.66 -8.65
CA TYR A 50 -22.85 1.53 -9.75
C TYR A 50 -24.30 1.33 -10.22
N SER A 51 -24.96 0.26 -9.79
CA SER A 51 -26.38 0.02 -10.09
C SER A 51 -27.27 1.16 -9.64
N GLU A 52 -26.87 1.88 -8.58
CA GLU A 52 -27.57 3.04 -8.04
C GLU A 52 -27.59 4.23 -9.02
N LEU A 53 -26.63 4.31 -9.94
CA LEU A 53 -26.57 5.37 -10.95
C LEU A 53 -27.62 5.24 -12.06
N ARG A 54 -28.23 4.06 -12.24
CA ARG A 54 -29.15 3.79 -13.36
C ARG A 54 -30.30 4.79 -13.44
N GLN A 55 -30.82 5.22 -12.29
CA GLN A 55 -31.94 6.18 -12.21
C GLN A 55 -31.54 7.61 -12.58
N TYR A 56 -30.24 7.93 -12.57
CA TYR A 56 -29.72 9.27 -12.84
C TYR A 56 -29.12 9.43 -14.26
N VAL A 57 -29.22 8.42 -15.12
CA VAL A 57 -28.67 8.48 -16.48
C VAL A 57 -29.23 9.70 -17.22
N GLY A 58 -28.32 10.51 -17.78
CA GLY A 58 -28.61 11.77 -18.46
C GLY A 58 -28.71 13.00 -17.54
N GLN A 59 -28.70 12.82 -16.21
CA GLN A 59 -28.80 13.90 -15.24
C GLN A 59 -27.41 14.37 -14.77
N THR A 60 -27.37 15.59 -14.22
CA THR A 60 -26.24 16.11 -13.46
C THR A 60 -26.50 15.88 -11.98
N ILE A 61 -25.56 15.20 -11.32
CA ILE A 61 -25.64 14.85 -9.90
C ILE A 61 -24.38 15.30 -9.15
N GLN A 62 -24.50 15.49 -7.86
CA GLN A 62 -23.38 15.71 -6.93
C GLN A 62 -23.44 14.64 -5.84
N PHE A 63 -22.31 13.99 -5.57
CA PHE A 63 -22.22 13.03 -4.47
C PHE A 63 -21.94 13.74 -3.14
N ASP A 64 -22.52 13.25 -2.07
CA ASP A 64 -22.34 13.74 -0.69
C ASP A 64 -21.18 13.06 0.06
N VAL A 65 -20.57 12.03 -0.54
CA VAL A 65 -19.37 11.38 -0.03
C VAL A 65 -18.20 11.59 -0.97
N PRO A 66 -16.93 11.53 -0.48
CA PRO A 66 -15.77 11.58 -1.34
C PRO A 66 -15.65 10.31 -2.19
N PHE A 67 -15.14 10.48 -3.40
CA PHE A 67 -14.68 9.38 -4.25
C PHE A 67 -13.16 9.34 -4.28
N TYR A 68 -12.59 8.18 -4.56
CA TYR A 68 -11.15 7.94 -4.70
C TYR A 68 -10.81 7.58 -6.14
N VAL A 69 -9.69 8.07 -6.63
CA VAL A 69 -9.09 7.54 -7.86
C VAL A 69 -8.58 6.14 -7.55
N CYS A 70 -9.12 5.12 -8.19
CA CYS A 70 -8.72 3.72 -8.02
C CYS A 70 -7.80 3.24 -9.14
N ASN A 71 -7.99 3.74 -10.37
CA ASN A 71 -7.16 3.41 -11.52
C ASN A 71 -6.88 4.66 -12.35
N ASN A 72 -5.64 4.83 -12.80
CA ASN A 72 -5.16 5.92 -13.64
C ASN A 72 -4.49 5.42 -14.94
N TYR A 73 -4.52 4.12 -15.18
CA TYR A 73 -4.00 3.50 -16.40
C TYR A 73 -5.10 3.41 -17.46
N ASN A 74 -4.86 3.99 -18.65
CA ASN A 74 -5.84 4.06 -19.76
C ASN A 74 -7.18 4.75 -19.41
N GLY A 75 -7.13 5.80 -18.58
CA GLY A 75 -8.30 6.55 -18.10
C GLY A 75 -8.42 6.52 -16.59
N LEU A 76 -9.40 7.25 -16.07
CA LEU A 76 -9.64 7.27 -14.63
C LEU A 76 -10.83 6.38 -14.26
N THR A 77 -10.65 5.57 -13.22
CA THR A 77 -11.72 4.84 -12.54
C THR A 77 -11.79 5.30 -11.10
N ILE A 78 -12.98 5.57 -10.61
CA ILE A 78 -13.22 6.07 -9.26
C ILE A 78 -14.19 5.16 -8.49
N SER A 79 -14.09 5.20 -7.16
CA SER A 79 -14.97 4.48 -6.24
C SER A 79 -15.15 5.30 -4.95
N PRO A 80 -16.26 5.18 -4.21
CA PRO A 80 -16.40 5.81 -2.91
C PRO A 80 -15.56 5.13 -1.80
N ARG A 81 -14.83 4.07 -2.14
CA ARG A 81 -13.86 3.39 -1.26
C ARG A 81 -12.59 3.01 -2.03
N ARG A 82 -11.51 2.70 -1.32
CA ARG A 82 -10.33 2.09 -1.95
C ARG A 82 -10.63 0.63 -2.32
N ILE A 83 -10.13 0.20 -3.46
CA ILE A 83 -10.35 -1.15 -3.97
C ILE A 83 -9.09 -1.99 -3.75
N PHE A 84 -9.24 -3.13 -3.11
CA PHE A 84 -8.14 -4.04 -2.83
C PHE A 84 -8.26 -5.35 -3.62
N GLN A 85 -7.12 -5.99 -3.88
CA GLN A 85 -7.10 -7.36 -4.39
C GLN A 85 -7.85 -8.29 -3.44
N PRO A 86 -8.78 -9.11 -3.92
CA PRO A 86 -9.52 -10.00 -3.03
C PRO A 86 -8.62 -10.94 -2.23
N THR A 87 -7.54 -11.46 -2.83
CA THR A 87 -6.55 -12.32 -2.15
C THR A 87 -5.60 -11.56 -1.22
N ASN A 88 -5.67 -10.23 -1.18
CA ASN A 88 -5.00 -9.46 -0.13
C ASN A 88 -5.77 -9.50 1.20
N GLN A 89 -7.09 -9.71 1.15
CA GLN A 89 -7.99 -9.62 2.30
C GLN A 89 -8.59 -10.98 2.70
N ALA A 90 -8.85 -11.86 1.75
CA ALA A 90 -9.54 -13.13 1.97
C ALA A 90 -8.83 -14.31 1.30
N LEU A 91 -9.00 -15.51 1.88
CA LEU A 91 -8.48 -16.76 1.30
C LEU A 91 -9.09 -17.02 -0.08
N PRO A 92 -8.28 -17.50 -1.04
CA PRO A 92 -8.75 -17.86 -2.38
C PRO A 92 -10.01 -18.71 -2.35
N LEU A 93 -10.99 -18.37 -3.20
CA LEU A 93 -12.27 -19.07 -3.37
C LEU A 93 -13.17 -19.14 -2.12
N SER A 94 -12.81 -18.49 -1.01
CA SER A 94 -13.70 -18.39 0.14
C SER A 94 -14.99 -17.61 -0.20
N ALA A 95 -16.01 -17.70 0.65
CA ALA A 95 -17.22 -16.89 0.50
C ALA A 95 -16.91 -15.38 0.58
N GLU A 96 -15.99 -15.01 1.45
CA GLU A 96 -15.51 -13.64 1.61
C GLU A 96 -14.77 -13.14 0.35
N TYR A 97 -13.85 -13.93 -0.20
CA TYR A 97 -13.19 -13.64 -1.48
C TYR A 97 -14.20 -13.36 -2.59
N ASN A 98 -15.21 -14.23 -2.76
CA ASN A 98 -16.22 -14.07 -3.79
C ASN A 98 -17.09 -12.82 -3.57
N SER A 99 -17.39 -12.49 -2.31
CA SER A 99 -18.11 -11.27 -1.94
C SER A 99 -17.31 -10.02 -2.30
N ILE A 100 -16.02 -9.97 -1.93
CA ILE A 100 -15.10 -8.85 -2.26
C ILE A 100 -14.96 -8.71 -3.77
N LEU A 101 -14.75 -9.80 -4.50
CA LEU A 101 -14.62 -9.80 -5.96
C LEU A 101 -15.87 -9.25 -6.64
N SER A 102 -17.06 -9.68 -6.22
CA SER A 102 -18.34 -9.19 -6.72
C SER A 102 -18.53 -7.71 -6.42
N LEU A 103 -18.26 -7.30 -5.20
CA LEU A 103 -18.39 -5.92 -4.76
C LEU A 103 -17.41 -4.98 -5.50
N ASN A 104 -16.16 -5.40 -5.68
CA ASN A 104 -15.14 -4.64 -6.40
C ASN A 104 -15.53 -4.43 -7.87
N SER A 105 -16.01 -5.48 -8.55
CA SER A 105 -16.43 -5.40 -9.95
C SER A 105 -17.60 -4.43 -10.18
N GLN A 106 -18.42 -4.20 -9.16
CA GLN A 106 -19.58 -3.31 -9.20
C GLN A 106 -19.35 -1.98 -8.48
N GLY A 107 -18.23 -1.82 -7.78
CA GLY A 107 -17.92 -0.67 -6.93
C GLY A 107 -17.19 0.47 -7.62
N THR A 108 -16.89 0.35 -8.91
CA THR A 108 -16.09 1.33 -9.65
C THR A 108 -16.87 1.90 -10.84
N ILE A 109 -16.61 3.18 -11.16
CA ILE A 109 -17.15 3.84 -12.36
C ILE A 109 -16.03 4.53 -13.13
N SER A 110 -16.17 4.60 -14.46
CA SER A 110 -15.26 5.33 -15.32
C SER A 110 -15.56 6.83 -15.25
N LEU A 111 -14.53 7.65 -14.94
CA LEU A 111 -14.59 9.11 -14.92
C LEU A 111 -13.94 9.67 -16.18
N THR A 112 -14.74 10.25 -17.08
CA THR A 112 -14.26 10.87 -18.31
C THR A 112 -14.09 12.38 -18.16
N ASN A 113 -13.24 13.01 -18.97
CA ASN A 113 -12.98 14.46 -19.02
C ASN A 113 -12.31 15.05 -17.75
N ALA A 114 -11.69 14.23 -16.89
CA ALA A 114 -11.03 14.69 -15.67
C ALA A 114 -9.49 14.80 -15.80
N GLY A 115 -8.93 14.54 -16.99
CA GLY A 115 -7.49 14.35 -17.20
C GLY A 115 -7.03 12.96 -16.77
N SER A 116 -5.82 12.55 -17.18
CA SER A 116 -5.31 11.18 -16.94
C SER A 116 -4.19 11.10 -15.91
N ASN A 117 -3.51 12.22 -15.60
CA ASN A 117 -2.33 12.23 -14.74
C ASN A 117 -2.70 12.46 -13.27
N ARG A 118 -3.57 11.59 -12.75
CA ARG A 118 -3.98 11.62 -11.36
C ARG A 118 -3.30 10.51 -10.58
N ARG A 119 -3.03 10.78 -9.31
CA ARG A 119 -2.48 9.80 -8.40
C ARG A 119 -3.59 8.90 -7.87
N LEU A 120 -3.30 7.62 -7.66
CA LEU A 120 -4.23 6.72 -6.99
C LEU A 120 -4.44 7.17 -5.53
N GLY A 121 -5.67 7.04 -5.04
CA GLY A 121 -6.05 7.50 -3.71
C GLY A 121 -6.32 9.00 -3.58
N GLU A 122 -6.15 9.83 -4.64
CA GLU A 122 -6.69 11.20 -4.63
C GLU A 122 -8.19 11.18 -4.32
N ARG A 123 -8.64 12.11 -3.48
CA ARG A 123 -10.03 12.24 -3.08
C ARG A 123 -10.73 13.35 -3.87
N LEU A 124 -11.93 13.04 -4.33
CA LEU A 124 -12.81 13.95 -5.06
C LEU A 124 -14.00 14.30 -4.15
N HIS A 125 -13.87 15.36 -3.36
CA HIS A 125 -14.98 15.87 -2.52
C HIS A 125 -15.93 16.69 -3.37
N ASN A 126 -17.21 16.74 -3.00
CA ASN A 126 -18.25 17.48 -3.70
C ASN A 126 -18.30 17.15 -5.21
N LEU A 127 -18.03 15.90 -5.55
CA LEU A 127 -17.90 15.45 -6.93
C LEU A 127 -19.22 15.65 -7.68
N THR A 128 -19.20 16.55 -8.67
CA THR A 128 -20.32 16.83 -9.58
C THR A 128 -20.00 16.22 -10.94
N VAL A 129 -20.93 15.43 -11.46
CA VAL A 129 -20.79 14.70 -12.71
C VAL A 129 -22.08 14.69 -13.51
N LYS A 130 -21.95 14.50 -14.83
CA LYS A 130 -23.07 14.06 -15.69
C LYS A 130 -23.02 12.55 -15.80
N VAL A 131 -24.11 11.88 -15.50
CA VAL A 131 -24.21 10.43 -15.61
C VAL A 131 -24.44 10.03 -17.06
N ASN A 132 -23.47 9.37 -17.69
CA ASN A 132 -23.56 8.90 -19.08
C ASN A 132 -24.24 7.53 -19.17
N SER A 133 -23.88 6.65 -18.22
CA SER A 133 -24.44 5.30 -18.07
C SER A 133 -24.31 4.89 -16.59
N ASN A 134 -24.74 3.69 -16.25
CA ASN A 134 -24.53 3.16 -14.88
C ASN A 134 -23.04 2.88 -14.55
N THR A 135 -22.16 2.79 -15.55
CA THR A 135 -20.72 2.52 -15.37
C THR A 135 -19.80 3.68 -15.75
N SER A 136 -20.36 4.80 -16.24
CA SER A 136 -19.56 5.93 -16.74
C SER A 136 -20.20 7.27 -16.43
N VAL A 137 -19.38 8.19 -15.95
CA VAL A 137 -19.75 9.58 -15.65
C VAL A 137 -18.76 10.55 -16.26
N SER A 138 -19.25 11.73 -16.69
CA SER A 138 -18.39 12.83 -17.15
C SER A 138 -18.16 13.82 -16.02
N PHE A 139 -16.89 14.12 -15.77
CA PHE A 139 -16.46 15.11 -14.78
C PHE A 139 -16.98 16.50 -15.11
N ILE A 140 -17.47 17.21 -14.10
CA ILE A 140 -17.84 18.62 -14.17
C ILE A 140 -16.99 19.42 -13.20
N SER A 141 -17.02 19.08 -11.90
CA SER A 141 -16.23 19.74 -10.86
C SER A 141 -16.08 18.86 -9.63
N CYS A 142 -15.05 19.13 -8.84
CA CYS A 142 -14.89 18.61 -7.48
C CYS A 142 -13.86 19.46 -6.75
N ASP A 143 -13.78 19.26 -5.43
CA ASP A 143 -12.68 19.71 -4.60
C ASP A 143 -11.68 18.56 -4.50
N TRP A 144 -10.58 18.64 -5.24
CA TRP A 144 -9.49 17.68 -5.16
C TRP A 144 -8.77 17.81 -3.83
N GLN A 145 -8.65 16.73 -3.08
CA GLN A 145 -7.94 16.70 -1.81
C GLN A 145 -6.94 15.56 -1.73
N GLY A 146 -5.81 15.88 -1.15
CA GLY A 146 -4.72 14.97 -0.84
C GLY A 146 -4.09 14.38 -2.09
N ASN A 147 -2.79 14.29 -2.11
CA ASN A 147 -2.09 13.58 -3.15
C ASN A 147 -1.97 14.24 -4.52
N THR A 148 -2.08 15.56 -4.59
CA THR A 148 -1.65 16.23 -5.81
C THR A 148 -0.14 16.15 -5.93
N ARG A 149 0.40 16.24 -7.15
CA ARG A 149 1.87 16.39 -7.32
C ARG A 149 2.44 17.65 -6.66
N ALA A 150 1.61 18.56 -6.19
CA ALA A 150 2.03 19.69 -5.36
C ALA A 150 2.50 19.26 -3.96
N ASP A 151 2.03 18.10 -3.47
CA ASP A 151 2.48 17.51 -2.21
C ASP A 151 3.74 16.66 -2.42
N LEU A 152 4.71 17.16 -3.19
CA LEU A 152 5.95 16.44 -3.55
C LEU A 152 6.91 16.19 -2.37
N GLU A 153 6.61 16.76 -1.21
CA GLU A 153 7.39 16.53 0.02
C GLU A 153 6.68 15.56 0.97
N ARG A 154 6.28 14.39 0.45
CA ARG A 154 5.78 13.35 1.35
C ARG A 154 6.92 12.87 2.24
N GLY A 155 6.75 13.08 3.53
CA GLY A 155 7.60 12.51 4.56
C GLY A 155 7.41 11.00 4.64
N LEU A 156 8.44 10.31 5.11
CA LEU A 156 8.31 8.95 5.59
C LEU A 156 7.46 8.96 6.87
N ASP A 157 6.53 8.03 7.00
CA ASP A 157 5.69 7.90 8.18
C ASP A 157 6.51 7.28 9.34
N MET A 158 7.19 8.16 10.08
CA MET A 158 8.01 7.75 11.21
C MET A 158 7.18 7.23 12.38
N ASP A 159 5.93 7.69 12.53
CA ASP A 159 5.04 7.21 13.58
C ASP A 159 4.67 5.74 13.34
N ALA A 160 4.45 5.35 12.09
CA ALA A 160 4.21 3.95 11.72
C ALA A 160 5.46 3.08 11.91
N ILE A 161 6.66 3.59 11.64
CA ILE A 161 7.93 2.86 11.86
C ILE A 161 8.23 2.72 13.36
N ASN A 162 7.87 3.71 14.15
CA ASN A 162 8.12 3.77 15.60
C ASN A 162 6.89 3.45 16.45
N MET A 163 5.92 2.71 15.91
CA MET A 163 4.64 2.43 16.58
C MET A 163 4.83 1.79 17.97
N ARG A 164 5.87 0.97 18.16
CA ARG A 164 6.21 0.29 19.40
C ARG A 164 7.47 0.86 20.07
N GLY A 165 7.95 2.02 19.66
CA GLY A 165 9.13 2.71 20.20
C GLY A 165 10.11 3.14 19.11
N GLU A 166 11.06 3.99 19.48
CA GLU A 166 12.10 4.49 18.57
C GLU A 166 12.98 3.33 18.06
N HIS A 167 13.17 3.24 16.74
CA HIS A 167 14.11 2.29 16.16
C HIS A 167 15.56 2.74 16.31
N SER A 168 16.50 1.79 16.40
CA SER A 168 17.95 2.03 16.27
C SER A 168 18.45 1.69 14.86
N LEU A 169 17.74 0.81 14.15
CA LEU A 169 18.10 0.33 12.83
C LEU A 169 16.89 0.38 11.91
N LEU A 170 17.04 0.99 10.73
CA LEU A 170 16.02 1.02 9.69
C LEU A 170 16.42 0.12 8.52
N VAL A 171 15.56 -0.86 8.20
CA VAL A 171 15.74 -1.80 7.09
C VAL A 171 14.73 -1.48 6.00
N CYS A 172 15.17 -1.42 4.75
CA CYS A 172 14.34 -1.18 3.58
C CYS A 172 14.50 -2.31 2.56
N CYS A 173 13.40 -2.76 1.96
CA CYS A 173 13.45 -3.60 0.76
C CYS A 173 12.66 -2.95 -0.37
N MET A 174 13.20 -3.00 -1.60
CA MET A 174 12.60 -2.38 -2.76
C MET A 174 12.83 -3.19 -4.03
N ASN A 175 11.76 -3.45 -4.78
CA ASN A 175 11.84 -3.86 -6.18
C ASN A 175 12.20 -2.62 -7.02
N LEU A 176 13.22 -2.73 -7.87
CA LEU A 176 13.79 -1.61 -8.63
C LEU A 176 13.33 -1.54 -10.10
N GLU A 177 12.37 -2.38 -10.51
CA GLU A 177 11.84 -2.40 -11.88
C GLU A 177 12.97 -2.47 -12.93
N TYR A 178 13.78 -3.55 -12.87
CA TYR A 178 14.93 -3.77 -13.75
C TYR A 178 15.95 -2.62 -13.74
N TYR A 179 16.60 -2.37 -12.61
CA TYR A 179 17.70 -1.42 -12.51
C TYR A 179 18.96 -1.99 -13.17
N LEU A 180 19.16 -1.66 -14.45
CA LEU A 180 20.24 -2.15 -15.29
C LEU A 180 21.22 -1.04 -15.64
N VAL A 181 22.53 -1.30 -15.49
CA VAL A 181 23.64 -0.37 -15.74
C VAL A 181 24.39 -0.72 -17.02
N GLU A 182 24.66 -2.00 -17.21
CA GLU A 182 25.46 -2.53 -18.33
C GLU A 182 24.58 -3.23 -19.38
N SER A 183 23.53 -3.94 -18.96
CA SER A 183 22.64 -4.71 -19.83
C SER A 183 21.51 -3.86 -20.41
N LEU A 184 21.85 -2.75 -21.07
CA LEU A 184 20.88 -1.80 -21.64
C LEU A 184 20.31 -2.32 -22.98
N GLY A 185 19.07 -1.90 -23.31
CA GLY A 185 18.41 -2.23 -24.57
C GLY A 185 18.03 -3.69 -24.74
N THR A 186 17.80 -4.40 -23.63
CA THR A 186 17.43 -5.83 -23.64
C THR A 186 15.93 -6.07 -23.77
N GLY A 187 15.13 -5.00 -23.83
CA GLY A 187 13.66 -5.05 -23.76
C GLY A 187 13.11 -5.11 -22.32
N TYR A 188 14.02 -5.03 -21.33
CA TYR A 188 13.74 -4.88 -19.91
C TYR A 188 14.56 -3.72 -19.36
N GLY A 189 13.99 -2.92 -18.45
CA GLY A 189 14.68 -1.76 -17.87
C GLY A 189 15.05 -0.69 -18.90
N PRO A 190 16.12 0.10 -18.68
CA PRO A 190 16.52 1.19 -19.55
C PRO A 190 16.99 0.74 -20.94
N ASP A 191 16.51 1.39 -21.99
CA ASP A 191 16.93 1.10 -23.36
C ASP A 191 18.34 1.62 -23.67
N ASN A 192 18.80 2.66 -22.98
CA ASN A 192 20.06 3.33 -23.22
C ASN A 192 20.58 4.05 -21.97
N TYR A 193 21.80 4.55 -22.05
CA TYR A 193 22.45 5.25 -20.94
C TYR A 193 21.67 6.49 -20.46
N SER A 194 21.00 7.24 -21.35
CA SER A 194 20.20 8.40 -20.94
C SER A 194 19.02 7.98 -20.08
N ASP A 195 18.34 6.91 -20.42
CA ASP A 195 17.20 6.39 -19.65
C ASP A 195 17.66 5.79 -18.32
N HIS A 196 18.80 5.09 -18.30
CA HIS A 196 19.44 4.65 -17.06
C HIS A 196 19.74 5.84 -16.14
N GLN A 197 20.31 6.96 -16.64
CA GLN A 197 20.59 8.13 -15.81
C GLN A 197 19.30 8.76 -15.23
N LYS A 198 18.19 8.72 -15.95
CA LYS A 198 16.89 9.17 -15.42
C LYS A 198 16.36 8.24 -14.32
N GLN A 199 16.42 6.90 -14.53
CA GLN A 199 16.06 5.92 -13.51
C GLN A 199 16.94 6.09 -12.26
N ARG A 200 18.25 6.15 -12.44
CA ARG A 200 19.22 6.40 -11.36
C ARG A 200 18.91 7.65 -10.56
N ALA A 201 18.57 8.76 -11.23
CA ALA A 201 18.25 10.02 -10.56
C ALA A 201 17.01 9.91 -9.66
N LYS A 202 15.99 9.15 -10.09
CA LYS A 202 14.80 8.88 -9.29
C LYS A 202 15.10 7.97 -8.10
N VAL A 203 15.71 6.81 -8.37
CA VAL A 203 16.08 5.81 -7.36
C VAL A 203 17.01 6.43 -6.30
N SER A 204 18.05 7.14 -6.71
CA SER A 204 19.00 7.77 -5.81
C SER A 204 18.34 8.78 -4.86
N LYS A 205 17.37 9.57 -5.35
CA LYS A 205 16.58 10.48 -4.50
C LYS A 205 15.64 9.75 -3.54
N ALA A 206 14.99 8.68 -4.01
CA ALA A 206 14.11 7.86 -3.17
C ALA A 206 14.89 7.23 -2.02
N LEU A 207 16.01 6.58 -2.31
CA LEU A 207 16.84 5.92 -1.32
C LEU A 207 17.48 6.91 -0.33
N ALA A 208 17.94 8.07 -0.81
CA ALA A 208 18.48 9.12 0.07
C ALA A 208 17.40 9.74 0.98
N LYS A 209 16.15 9.85 0.51
CA LYS A 209 15.04 10.34 1.34
C LYS A 209 14.64 9.31 2.40
N ILE A 210 14.66 8.03 2.07
CA ILE A 210 14.43 6.91 2.99
C ILE A 210 15.54 6.87 4.05
N ASN A 211 16.81 6.96 3.62
CA ASN A 211 18.00 6.96 4.47
C ASN A 211 18.07 5.77 5.46
N ALA A 212 17.65 4.57 5.00
CA ALA A 212 17.76 3.35 5.79
C ALA A 212 19.23 2.94 6.00
N ASP A 213 19.48 2.11 6.99
CA ASP A 213 20.82 1.60 7.31
C ASP A 213 21.15 0.31 6.56
N LEU A 214 20.10 -0.43 6.16
CA LEU A 214 20.21 -1.66 5.39
C LEU A 214 19.17 -1.69 4.28
N TYR A 215 19.62 -1.98 3.06
CA TYR A 215 18.77 -2.12 1.90
C TYR A 215 18.87 -3.53 1.31
N GLY A 216 17.71 -4.14 1.05
CA GLY A 216 17.54 -5.28 0.19
C GLY A 216 16.94 -4.84 -1.14
N PHE A 217 17.50 -5.31 -2.25
CA PHE A 217 16.99 -5.00 -3.58
C PHE A 217 16.61 -6.26 -4.33
N VAL A 218 15.51 -6.19 -5.08
CA VAL A 218 15.16 -7.16 -6.11
C VAL A 218 15.06 -6.44 -7.45
N GLU A 219 15.20 -7.18 -8.54
CA GLU A 219 15.30 -6.64 -9.91
C GLU A 219 16.48 -5.67 -10.10
N ILE A 220 17.56 -5.84 -9.35
CA ILE A 220 18.84 -5.18 -9.59
C ILE A 220 19.70 -6.02 -10.55
N GLU A 221 20.49 -5.37 -11.39
CA GLU A 221 21.34 -6.04 -12.38
C GLU A 221 22.28 -7.08 -11.79
N GLN A 222 22.54 -8.14 -12.54
CA GLN A 222 23.60 -9.12 -12.27
C GLN A 222 24.98 -8.45 -12.20
N GLY A 223 25.94 -9.08 -11.50
CA GLY A 223 27.25 -8.48 -11.28
C GLY A 223 27.23 -7.46 -10.14
N GLN A 224 28.22 -6.57 -10.08
CA GLN A 224 28.43 -5.67 -8.96
C GLN A 224 28.17 -4.20 -9.31
N SER A 225 28.13 -3.84 -10.61
CA SER A 225 28.10 -2.46 -11.09
C SER A 225 26.91 -1.67 -10.52
N ALA A 226 25.71 -2.26 -10.53
CA ALA A 226 24.49 -1.61 -10.05
C ALA A 226 24.51 -1.41 -8.50
N LEU A 227 24.97 -2.43 -7.75
CA LEU A 227 25.09 -2.31 -6.29
C LEU A 227 26.14 -1.27 -5.90
N ALA A 228 27.30 -1.24 -6.61
CA ALA A 228 28.35 -0.27 -6.38
C ALA A 228 27.87 1.16 -6.70
N GLU A 229 27.11 1.35 -7.78
CA GLU A 229 26.53 2.64 -8.15
C GLU A 229 25.57 3.14 -7.08
N ILE A 230 24.64 2.30 -6.61
CA ILE A 230 23.69 2.66 -5.54
C ILE A 230 24.42 2.99 -4.23
N ALA A 231 25.38 2.16 -3.81
CA ALA A 231 26.17 2.40 -2.59
C ALA A 231 26.94 3.73 -2.66
N SER A 232 27.52 4.05 -3.83
CA SER A 232 28.20 5.33 -4.08
C SER A 232 27.24 6.52 -4.00
N ASP A 233 26.06 6.41 -4.63
CA ASP A 233 25.06 7.47 -4.63
C ASP A 233 24.49 7.71 -3.22
N LEU A 234 24.20 6.64 -2.47
CA LEU A 234 23.77 6.73 -1.07
C LEU A 234 24.83 7.44 -0.22
N SER A 235 26.10 7.01 -0.31
CA SER A 235 27.19 7.62 0.45
C SER A 235 27.33 9.13 0.15
N LYS A 236 27.27 9.48 -1.13
CA LYS A 236 27.35 10.88 -1.57
C LYS A 236 26.17 11.73 -1.07
N ASN A 237 24.96 11.20 -1.09
CA ASN A 237 23.75 11.98 -0.83
C ASN A 237 23.40 12.05 0.68
N THR A 238 23.84 11.08 1.48
CA THR A 238 23.53 11.03 2.92
C THR A 238 24.71 11.45 3.80
N GLY A 239 25.94 11.36 3.28
CA GLY A 239 27.17 11.58 4.06
C GLY A 239 27.59 10.39 4.94
N LYS A 240 26.84 9.27 4.92
CA LYS A 240 27.19 8.00 5.57
C LYS A 240 28.07 7.15 4.64
N HIS A 241 28.71 6.09 5.16
CA HIS A 241 29.51 5.17 4.36
C HIS A 241 28.70 3.93 4.00
N PHE A 242 28.19 3.88 2.77
CA PHE A 242 27.49 2.70 2.24
C PHE A 242 28.43 1.81 1.42
N THR A 243 28.23 0.53 1.55
CA THR A 243 28.87 -0.52 0.75
C THR A 243 27.87 -1.63 0.45
N TYR A 244 28.27 -2.69 -0.25
CA TYR A 244 27.38 -3.76 -0.67
C TYR A 244 27.99 -5.13 -0.36
N ILE A 245 27.16 -6.18 -0.38
CA ILE A 245 27.61 -7.56 -0.27
C ILE A 245 28.00 -8.06 -1.66
N ASP A 246 29.28 -8.43 -1.82
CA ASP A 246 29.80 -9.06 -3.01
C ASP A 246 29.38 -10.53 -3.04
N ASP A 247 28.54 -10.91 -4.01
CA ASP A 247 28.07 -12.27 -4.23
C ASP A 247 28.92 -13.06 -5.23
N GLY A 248 30.09 -12.53 -5.61
CA GLY A 248 31.02 -13.16 -6.52
C GLY A 248 30.60 -13.07 -8.00
N GLY A 249 29.52 -12.34 -8.31
CA GLY A 249 29.10 -12.07 -9.68
C GLY A 249 28.75 -13.34 -10.47
N SER A 250 28.06 -14.30 -9.84
CA SER A 250 27.70 -15.55 -10.51
C SER A 250 26.86 -15.30 -11.76
N ALA A 251 27.32 -15.81 -12.90
CA ALA A 251 26.64 -15.65 -14.19
C ALA A 251 25.40 -16.55 -14.24
N HIS A 252 24.23 -15.94 -14.18
CA HIS A 252 22.97 -16.61 -14.41
C HIS A 252 22.31 -16.11 -15.70
N SER A 253 21.36 -16.86 -16.22
CA SER A 253 20.63 -16.52 -17.45
C SER A 253 19.65 -15.35 -17.30
N SER A 254 19.42 -14.85 -16.10
CA SER A 254 18.57 -13.67 -15.82
C SER A 254 19.41 -12.39 -15.85
N TYR A 255 18.84 -11.29 -16.31
CA TYR A 255 19.47 -9.97 -16.22
C TYR A 255 19.55 -9.44 -14.79
N THR A 256 18.68 -9.89 -13.89
CA THR A 256 18.54 -9.37 -12.54
C THR A 256 18.75 -10.40 -11.45
N LYS A 257 19.07 -9.92 -10.26
CA LYS A 257 19.28 -10.67 -9.03
C LYS A 257 18.65 -9.96 -7.83
N SER A 258 18.75 -10.57 -6.64
CA SER A 258 18.62 -9.89 -5.34
C SER A 258 20.00 -9.46 -4.83
N GLY A 259 20.06 -8.37 -4.06
CA GLY A 259 21.33 -7.85 -3.53
C GLY A 259 21.14 -7.00 -2.29
N PHE A 260 22.25 -6.66 -1.64
CA PHE A 260 22.29 -5.91 -0.38
C PHE A 260 23.23 -4.71 -0.47
N VAL A 261 22.76 -3.56 0.04
CA VAL A 261 23.58 -2.38 0.31
C VAL A 261 23.37 -2.00 1.79
N TYR A 262 24.43 -1.69 2.51
CA TYR A 262 24.35 -1.40 3.93
C TYR A 262 25.28 -0.25 4.34
N CYS A 263 24.91 0.44 5.42
CA CYS A 263 25.72 1.45 6.06
C CYS A 263 26.80 0.78 6.90
N SER A 264 28.07 0.88 6.45
CA SER A 264 29.19 0.29 7.17
C SER A 264 29.56 1.03 8.46
N ASP A 265 28.99 2.21 8.72
CA ASP A 265 29.13 2.90 10.01
C ASP A 265 28.31 2.19 11.10
N VAL A 266 27.17 1.56 10.73
CA VAL A 266 26.19 0.97 11.64
C VAL A 266 26.29 -0.55 11.69
N LEU A 267 26.49 -1.18 10.53
CA LEU A 267 26.40 -2.64 10.36
C LEU A 267 27.71 -3.26 9.93
N GLU A 268 27.89 -4.52 10.34
CA GLU A 268 28.98 -5.39 9.87
C GLU A 268 28.39 -6.72 9.38
N PRO A 269 28.70 -7.21 8.16
CA PRO A 269 28.26 -8.51 7.71
C PRO A 269 28.97 -9.63 8.47
N TYR A 270 28.21 -10.65 8.88
CA TYR A 270 28.73 -11.82 9.57
C TYR A 270 28.58 -13.06 8.70
N GLY A 271 29.67 -13.84 8.60
CA GLY A 271 29.71 -15.04 7.77
C GLY A 271 29.67 -14.73 6.27
N LYS A 272 29.45 -15.76 5.46
CA LYS A 272 29.35 -15.65 4.00
C LYS A 272 27.90 -15.59 3.58
N LEU A 273 27.63 -14.84 2.51
CA LEU A 273 26.33 -14.82 1.85
C LEU A 273 25.85 -16.26 1.57
N ARG A 274 24.59 -16.52 1.86
CA ARG A 274 23.89 -17.77 1.57
C ARG A 274 22.90 -17.55 0.43
N GLU A 275 22.91 -18.47 -0.56
CA GLU A 275 21.98 -18.43 -1.68
C GLU A 275 21.08 -19.64 -1.68
N ASN A 276 19.79 -19.42 -1.87
CA ASN A 276 18.82 -20.46 -2.12
C ASN A 276 18.56 -20.57 -3.64
N ASN A 277 19.15 -21.57 -4.27
CA ASN A 277 19.08 -21.79 -5.72
C ASN A 277 17.86 -22.62 -6.16
N THR A 278 16.87 -22.84 -5.29
CA THR A 278 15.63 -23.54 -5.65
C THR A 278 14.69 -22.58 -6.38
N GLY A 279 14.16 -23.00 -7.51
CA GLY A 279 13.25 -22.17 -8.34
C GLY A 279 14.02 -21.18 -9.22
N VAL A 280 13.60 -19.92 -9.24
CA VAL A 280 14.26 -18.86 -10.01
C VAL A 280 15.59 -18.50 -9.36
N GLN A 281 16.65 -18.67 -10.09
CA GLN A 281 18.04 -18.54 -9.59
C GLN A 281 18.38 -17.09 -9.21
N ASN A 282 19.30 -16.92 -8.24
CA ASN A 282 19.86 -15.65 -7.75
C ASN A 282 18.88 -14.65 -7.17
N ARG A 283 17.68 -15.08 -6.88
CA ARG A 283 16.61 -14.20 -6.40
C ARG A 283 16.29 -14.38 -4.93
N LYS A 284 17.00 -15.30 -4.24
CA LYS A 284 16.79 -15.61 -2.83
C LYS A 284 18.13 -15.68 -2.13
N LYS A 285 18.42 -14.72 -1.27
CA LYS A 285 19.71 -14.56 -0.61
C LYS A 285 19.52 -14.19 0.84
N THR A 286 20.36 -14.75 1.72
CA THR A 286 20.38 -14.43 3.16
C THR A 286 21.78 -14.03 3.56
N GLN A 287 21.91 -12.91 4.29
CA GLN A 287 23.12 -12.44 4.92
C GLN A 287 22.82 -12.10 6.38
N ALA A 288 23.69 -12.49 7.29
CA ALA A 288 23.62 -12.04 8.68
C ALA A 288 24.40 -10.73 8.83
N PHE A 289 23.85 -9.83 9.64
CA PHE A 289 24.46 -8.55 10.00
C PHE A 289 24.53 -8.41 11.52
N ILE A 290 25.63 -7.82 11.99
CA ILE A 290 25.80 -7.40 13.38
C ILE A 290 25.58 -5.87 13.43
N GLU A 291 24.70 -5.40 14.31
CA GLU A 291 24.60 -4.00 14.67
C GLU A 291 25.78 -3.64 15.58
N LYS A 292 26.60 -2.68 15.15
CA LYS A 292 27.86 -2.35 15.83
C LYS A 292 27.69 -1.74 17.23
N GLU A 293 26.57 -1.06 17.46
CA GLU A 293 26.26 -0.41 18.72
C GLU A 293 25.94 -1.44 19.82
N THR A 294 25.06 -2.39 19.52
CA THR A 294 24.58 -3.40 20.47
C THR A 294 25.43 -4.68 20.46
N GLY A 295 26.06 -4.98 19.33
CA GLY A 295 26.71 -6.28 19.08
C GLY A 295 25.74 -7.39 18.73
N GLU A 296 24.41 -7.10 18.68
CA GLU A 296 23.38 -8.05 18.33
C GLU A 296 23.39 -8.36 16.84
N LYS A 297 22.95 -9.55 16.50
CA LYS A 297 22.99 -10.09 15.15
C LYS A 297 21.60 -10.51 14.72
N PHE A 298 21.30 -10.40 13.43
CA PHE A 298 20.10 -10.93 12.81
C PHE A 298 20.37 -11.36 11.36
N LEU A 299 19.51 -12.22 10.83
CA LEU A 299 19.52 -12.65 9.45
C LEU A 299 18.59 -11.78 8.61
N PHE A 300 19.10 -11.24 7.52
CA PHE A 300 18.28 -10.54 6.53
C PHE A 300 18.19 -11.35 5.25
N SER A 301 16.98 -11.78 4.88
CA SER A 301 16.70 -12.61 3.71
C SER A 301 15.92 -11.82 2.68
N VAL A 302 16.51 -11.59 1.50
CA VAL A 302 15.89 -10.87 0.38
C VAL A 302 15.47 -11.84 -0.70
N ASN A 303 14.18 -11.82 -1.05
CA ASN A 303 13.55 -12.83 -1.88
C ASN A 303 12.73 -12.21 -3.00
N HIS A 304 12.85 -12.79 -4.20
CA HIS A 304 12.01 -12.48 -5.34
C HIS A 304 11.46 -13.79 -5.91
N PHE A 305 10.19 -14.09 -5.64
CA PHE A 305 9.55 -15.31 -6.09
C PHE A 305 9.11 -15.22 -7.56
N LYS A 306 8.66 -16.33 -8.10
CA LYS A 306 8.22 -16.44 -9.48
C LYS A 306 7.02 -15.52 -9.76
N ALA A 307 7.18 -14.62 -10.74
CA ALA A 307 6.14 -13.71 -11.18
C ALA A 307 4.87 -14.44 -11.68
N LYS A 308 3.72 -13.78 -11.53
CA LYS A 308 2.41 -14.29 -11.97
C LYS A 308 2.21 -14.27 -13.49
N SER A 309 3.14 -13.69 -14.25
CA SER A 309 3.05 -13.52 -15.71
C SER A 309 3.49 -14.76 -16.48
N GLY A 310 2.88 -15.00 -17.64
CA GLY A 310 3.20 -16.10 -18.55
C GLY A 310 2.16 -17.23 -18.56
N LYS A 311 2.47 -18.31 -19.27
CA LYS A 311 1.58 -19.48 -19.39
C LYS A 311 2.11 -20.60 -18.50
N GLY A 312 1.39 -20.90 -17.43
CA GLY A 312 1.65 -22.05 -16.59
C GLY A 312 0.88 -23.31 -17.04
N SER A 313 1.31 -24.47 -16.54
CA SER A 313 0.62 -25.74 -16.74
C SER A 313 0.60 -26.57 -15.45
N GLY A 314 -0.33 -27.49 -15.31
CA GLY A 314 -0.48 -28.31 -14.11
C GLY A 314 -0.83 -27.45 -12.88
N ASP A 315 -0.02 -27.56 -11.82
CA ASP A 315 -0.19 -26.73 -10.59
C ASP A 315 0.22 -25.27 -10.77
N ASN A 316 0.87 -24.95 -11.89
CA ASN A 316 1.25 -23.59 -12.30
C ASN A 316 0.25 -22.93 -13.26
N ALA A 317 -0.82 -23.64 -13.70
CA ALA A 317 -1.88 -23.03 -14.49
C ALA A 317 -2.68 -22.04 -13.64
N ASP A 318 -3.18 -20.98 -14.26
CA ASP A 318 -4.16 -20.11 -13.61
C ASP A 318 -5.45 -20.90 -13.38
N LYS A 319 -5.87 -21.00 -12.14
CA LYS A 319 -7.07 -21.73 -11.71
C LYS A 319 -8.30 -20.84 -11.58
N GLY A 320 -8.16 -19.54 -11.87
CA GLY A 320 -9.23 -18.57 -11.68
C GLY A 320 -9.57 -18.29 -10.21
N ASP A 321 -8.66 -18.59 -9.31
CA ASP A 321 -8.80 -18.46 -7.86
C ASP A 321 -8.20 -17.14 -7.31
N GLY A 322 -7.76 -16.25 -8.20
CA GLY A 322 -7.11 -14.97 -7.87
C GLY A 322 -5.61 -15.07 -7.63
N GLN A 323 -5.03 -16.27 -7.56
CA GLN A 323 -3.60 -16.47 -7.32
C GLN A 323 -2.75 -16.35 -8.60
N GLY A 324 -3.39 -16.45 -9.79
CA GLY A 324 -2.75 -16.35 -11.10
C GLY A 324 -1.83 -17.55 -11.42
N THR A 325 -1.06 -17.41 -12.51
CA THR A 325 -0.13 -18.47 -12.95
C THR A 325 1.05 -18.64 -12.00
N PHE A 326 1.69 -19.81 -12.04
CA PHE A 326 2.89 -20.18 -11.27
C PHE A 326 2.73 -20.20 -9.75
N ASN A 327 1.49 -20.35 -9.24
CA ASN A 327 1.26 -20.46 -7.80
C ASN A 327 1.98 -21.69 -7.21
N GLY A 328 1.99 -22.83 -7.92
CA GLY A 328 2.73 -24.03 -7.50
C GLY A 328 4.22 -23.78 -7.32
N ASP A 329 4.87 -23.01 -8.22
CA ASP A 329 6.27 -22.62 -8.08
C ASP A 329 6.49 -21.75 -6.84
N ARG A 330 5.68 -20.73 -6.63
CA ARG A 330 5.77 -19.85 -5.44
C ARG A 330 5.57 -20.61 -4.12
N VAL A 331 4.67 -21.59 -4.09
CA VAL A 331 4.51 -22.49 -2.93
C VAL A 331 5.78 -23.32 -2.69
N ARG A 332 6.42 -23.85 -3.75
CA ARG A 332 7.70 -24.56 -3.64
C ARG A 332 8.82 -23.63 -3.16
N GLU A 333 8.85 -22.40 -3.63
CA GLU A 333 9.81 -21.38 -3.20
C GLU A 333 9.63 -21.02 -1.73
N ALA A 334 8.39 -20.85 -1.25
CA ALA A 334 8.08 -20.61 0.15
C ALA A 334 8.54 -21.75 1.07
N ARG A 335 8.24 -23.01 0.70
CA ARG A 335 8.73 -24.20 1.44
C ARG A 335 10.24 -24.28 1.45
N SER A 336 10.87 -23.99 0.32
CA SER A 336 12.32 -23.97 0.21
C SER A 336 12.96 -22.88 1.07
N LEU A 337 12.33 -21.71 1.16
CA LEU A 337 12.79 -20.61 2.02
C LEU A 337 12.79 -21.03 3.50
N LEU A 338 11.71 -21.65 3.98
CA LEU A 338 11.65 -22.19 5.36
C LEU A 338 12.72 -23.25 5.61
N SER A 339 12.95 -24.17 4.67
CA SER A 339 14.00 -25.18 4.80
C SER A 339 15.40 -24.57 4.81
N HIS A 340 15.64 -23.51 4.03
CA HIS A 340 16.92 -22.78 4.03
C HIS A 340 17.12 -22.01 5.34
N TYR A 341 16.08 -21.38 5.87
CA TYR A 341 16.15 -20.71 7.16
C TYR A 341 16.66 -21.65 8.28
N GLU A 342 16.18 -22.90 8.32
CA GLU A 342 16.67 -23.90 9.27
C GLU A 342 18.19 -24.19 9.13
N SER A 343 18.69 -24.18 7.90
CA SER A 343 20.13 -24.31 7.63
C SER A 343 20.90 -23.02 7.94
N ASP A 344 20.31 -21.86 7.63
CA ASP A 344 20.94 -20.56 7.76
C ASP A 344 21.09 -20.17 9.22
N ARG A 345 20.05 -20.39 10.07
CA ARG A 345 20.15 -20.15 11.51
C ARG A 345 21.24 -20.97 12.18
N SER A 346 21.45 -22.20 11.73
CA SER A 346 22.54 -23.05 12.23
C SER A 346 23.91 -22.55 11.76
N TYR A 347 24.01 -22.09 10.50
CA TYR A 347 25.27 -21.59 9.94
C TYR A 347 25.70 -20.26 10.56
N PHE A 348 24.75 -19.33 10.73
CA PHE A 348 25.02 -18.02 11.30
C PHE A 348 25.01 -18.02 12.84
N ALA A 349 24.61 -19.14 13.47
CA ALA A 349 24.41 -19.28 14.92
C ALA A 349 23.53 -18.15 15.47
N ASP A 350 22.36 -17.96 14.84
CA ASP A 350 21.36 -16.98 15.19
C ASP A 350 19.99 -17.41 14.69
N GLU A 351 18.94 -17.10 15.46
CA GLU A 351 17.58 -17.46 15.13
C GLU A 351 16.77 -16.29 14.52
N ASP A 352 17.19 -15.05 14.77
CA ASP A 352 16.45 -13.85 14.38
C ASP A 352 16.51 -13.64 12.89
N ILE A 353 15.36 -13.71 12.22
CA ILE A 353 15.29 -13.51 10.76
C ILE A 353 14.22 -12.49 10.37
N LEU A 354 14.62 -11.57 9.50
CA LEU A 354 13.76 -10.69 8.73
C LEU A 354 13.79 -11.14 7.26
N ILE A 355 12.63 -11.54 6.74
CA ILE A 355 12.42 -11.94 5.35
C ILE A 355 11.69 -10.81 4.63
N MET A 356 12.29 -10.24 3.58
CA MET A 356 11.65 -9.21 2.78
C MET A 356 11.81 -9.48 1.28
N GLY A 357 11.02 -8.81 0.47
CA GLY A 357 11.10 -8.82 -0.98
C GLY A 357 9.76 -8.99 -1.67
N ASP A 358 9.82 -9.01 -2.99
CA ASP A 358 8.68 -9.27 -3.85
C ASP A 358 8.42 -10.78 -3.93
N LEU A 359 7.45 -11.24 -3.14
CA LEU A 359 7.06 -12.66 -3.13
C LEU A 359 6.01 -13.00 -4.21
N ASN A 360 5.62 -12.02 -5.03
CA ASN A 360 4.67 -12.19 -6.13
C ASN A 360 3.37 -12.90 -5.72
N ALA A 361 2.98 -12.77 -4.46
CA ALA A 361 1.78 -13.35 -3.87
C ALA A 361 1.16 -12.34 -2.91
N TYR A 362 -0.16 -12.19 -2.95
CA TYR A 362 -0.86 -11.33 -1.98
C TYR A 362 -1.03 -12.04 -0.63
N ALA A 363 -1.37 -11.29 0.40
CA ALA A 363 -1.38 -11.70 1.81
C ALA A 363 -2.03 -13.05 2.14
N MET A 364 -3.11 -13.41 1.44
CA MET A 364 -3.90 -14.60 1.73
C MET A 364 -3.69 -15.72 0.71
N GLU A 365 -2.73 -15.57 -0.20
CA GLU A 365 -2.37 -16.61 -1.17
C GLU A 365 -1.56 -17.74 -0.53
N ASP A 366 -1.56 -18.91 -1.16
CA ASP A 366 -0.94 -20.13 -0.64
C ASP A 366 0.54 -19.96 -0.23
N PRO A 367 1.42 -19.26 -1.01
CA PRO A 367 2.83 -19.10 -0.63
C PRO A 367 3.00 -18.38 0.71
N ILE A 368 2.20 -17.34 0.95
CA ILE A 368 2.24 -16.56 2.20
C ILE A 368 1.64 -17.35 3.36
N THR A 369 0.59 -18.12 3.09
CA THR A 369 0.01 -19.05 4.07
C THR A 369 1.04 -20.07 4.52
N VAL A 370 1.82 -20.66 3.59
CA VAL A 370 2.92 -21.58 3.91
C VAL A 370 3.97 -20.93 4.83
N LEU A 371 4.37 -19.68 4.56
CA LEU A 371 5.34 -18.98 5.41
C LEU A 371 4.78 -18.71 6.82
N ARG A 372 3.52 -18.28 6.92
CA ARG A 372 2.86 -18.06 8.22
C ARG A 372 2.68 -19.36 9.02
N GLU A 373 2.25 -20.44 8.37
CA GLU A 373 2.16 -21.77 8.99
C GLU A 373 3.52 -22.30 9.42
N GLY A 374 4.61 -21.87 8.74
CA GLY A 374 6.00 -22.13 9.10
C GLY A 374 6.53 -21.24 10.23
N GLY A 375 5.68 -20.45 10.90
CA GLY A 375 6.04 -19.63 12.07
C GLY A 375 6.49 -18.20 11.73
N MET A 376 6.33 -17.75 10.47
CA MET A 376 6.66 -16.37 10.11
C MET A 376 5.47 -15.44 10.37
N ILE A 377 5.72 -14.32 11.01
CA ILE A 377 4.77 -13.25 11.33
C ILE A 377 4.79 -12.26 10.17
N ASP A 378 3.63 -12.03 9.56
CA ASP A 378 3.44 -11.04 8.50
C ASP A 378 3.30 -9.64 9.13
N LEU A 379 4.32 -8.80 8.97
CA LEU A 379 4.38 -7.47 9.59
C LEU A 379 3.36 -6.50 8.99
N HIS A 380 3.02 -6.62 7.70
CA HIS A 380 1.93 -5.82 7.13
C HIS A 380 0.63 -6.04 7.89
N ARG A 381 0.27 -7.30 8.15
CA ARG A 381 -0.96 -7.62 8.88
C ARG A 381 -0.85 -7.28 10.36
N ALA A 382 0.33 -7.43 10.96
CA ALA A 382 0.54 -7.14 12.37
C ALA A 382 0.38 -5.64 12.69
N PHE A 383 0.85 -4.75 11.80
CA PHE A 383 0.83 -3.30 12.02
C PHE A 383 -0.27 -2.55 11.28
N HIS A 384 -0.75 -3.02 10.13
CA HIS A 384 -1.69 -2.29 9.26
C HIS A 384 -2.94 -3.08 8.87
N ALA A 385 -3.14 -4.27 9.43
CA ALA A 385 -4.26 -5.16 9.14
C ALA A 385 -4.43 -5.36 7.60
N ASP A 386 -5.66 -5.21 7.08
CA ASP A 386 -6.00 -5.49 5.68
C ASP A 386 -5.86 -4.26 4.75
N SER A 387 -5.39 -3.11 5.27
CA SER A 387 -5.29 -1.85 4.51
C SER A 387 -3.92 -1.62 3.87
N SER A 388 -2.94 -2.49 4.12
CA SER A 388 -1.60 -2.36 3.57
C SER A 388 -1.53 -2.72 2.09
N TYR A 389 -0.69 -2.00 1.34
CA TYR A 389 -0.38 -2.30 -0.05
C TYR A 389 1.01 -1.77 -0.40
N SER A 390 1.64 -2.36 -1.42
CA SER A 390 2.90 -1.91 -2.02
C SER A 390 2.82 -1.86 -3.54
N TYR A 391 1.76 -2.44 -4.10
CA TYR A 391 1.55 -2.57 -5.54
C TYR A 391 0.09 -2.36 -5.90
N VAL A 392 -0.18 -1.80 -7.09
CA VAL A 392 -1.54 -1.63 -7.60
C VAL A 392 -1.63 -2.22 -9.01
N TYR A 393 -2.46 -3.24 -9.16
CA TYR A 393 -2.68 -3.91 -10.44
C TYR A 393 -4.12 -3.75 -10.91
N HIS A 394 -4.32 -3.15 -12.08
CA HIS A 394 -5.64 -2.85 -12.64
C HIS A 394 -6.58 -2.09 -11.69
N GLY A 395 -6.01 -1.24 -10.82
CA GLY A 395 -6.78 -0.46 -9.85
C GLY A 395 -7.07 -1.18 -8.53
N TYR A 396 -6.58 -2.40 -8.37
CA TYR A 396 -6.69 -3.18 -7.14
C TYR A 396 -5.39 -3.06 -6.34
N ALA A 397 -5.46 -2.46 -5.16
CA ALA A 397 -4.33 -2.33 -4.26
C ALA A 397 -4.06 -3.63 -3.49
N GLY A 398 -2.82 -3.95 -3.24
CA GLY A 398 -2.40 -5.09 -2.43
C GLY A 398 -0.88 -5.08 -2.27
N TYR A 399 -0.32 -5.91 -1.41
CA TYR A 399 1.12 -6.00 -1.28
C TYR A 399 1.67 -7.31 -1.83
N LEU A 400 2.65 -7.19 -2.71
CA LEU A 400 3.50 -8.26 -3.22
C LEU A 400 4.86 -8.24 -2.55
N ASP A 401 5.25 -7.04 -2.05
CA ASP A 401 6.47 -6.79 -1.30
C ASP A 401 6.19 -7.03 0.17
N HIS A 402 6.74 -8.10 0.70
CA HIS A 402 6.48 -8.57 2.04
C HIS A 402 7.59 -8.17 3.02
N ALA A 403 7.21 -8.07 4.29
CA ALA A 403 8.09 -8.08 5.44
C ALA A 403 7.55 -9.11 6.44
N LEU A 404 8.31 -10.17 6.67
CA LEU A 404 7.97 -11.23 7.62
C LEU A 404 9.15 -11.44 8.56
N CYS A 405 8.87 -11.75 9.82
CA CYS A 405 9.90 -12.15 10.78
C CYS A 405 9.43 -13.37 11.57
N ASN A 406 10.37 -14.04 12.23
CA ASN A 406 10.01 -15.09 13.17
C ASN A 406 9.67 -14.51 14.56
N SER A 407 9.21 -15.37 15.47
CA SER A 407 8.78 -14.98 16.81
C SER A 407 9.92 -14.47 17.70
N THR A 408 11.18 -14.83 17.42
CA THR A 408 12.33 -14.35 18.21
C THR A 408 12.72 -12.94 17.82
N LEU A 409 12.64 -12.55 16.54
CA LEU A 409 12.91 -11.19 16.10
C LEU A 409 11.72 -10.23 16.35
N TYR A 410 10.47 -10.73 16.35
CA TYR A 410 9.28 -9.88 16.47
C TYR A 410 9.27 -8.93 17.69
N PRO A 411 9.76 -9.31 18.89
CA PRO A 411 9.86 -8.39 20.01
C PRO A 411 10.76 -7.18 19.78
N PHE A 412 11.66 -7.23 18.81
CA PHE A 412 12.58 -6.14 18.45
C PHE A 412 12.09 -5.28 17.28
N VAL A 413 10.94 -5.62 16.67
CA VAL A 413 10.33 -4.82 15.59
C VAL A 413 9.58 -3.64 16.18
N THR A 414 10.00 -2.42 15.88
CA THR A 414 9.33 -1.19 16.34
C THR A 414 8.10 -0.83 15.53
N GLY A 415 8.09 -1.15 14.24
CA GLY A 415 6.99 -0.91 13.32
C GLY A 415 7.42 -1.12 11.88
N MET A 416 6.49 -0.88 10.96
CA MET A 416 6.76 -0.99 9.52
C MET A 416 5.88 -0.04 8.71
N VAL A 417 6.30 0.25 7.47
CA VAL A 417 5.50 1.02 6.53
C VAL A 417 5.83 0.64 5.08
N ALA A 418 4.82 0.63 4.21
CA ALA A 418 5.01 0.73 2.76
C ALA A 418 5.00 2.22 2.38
N TYR A 419 6.09 2.72 1.81
CA TYR A 419 6.25 4.14 1.49
C TYR A 419 5.70 4.43 0.09
N HIS A 420 4.47 4.91 0.00
CA HIS A 420 3.73 5.09 -1.25
C HIS A 420 4.27 6.22 -2.12
N ILE A 421 5.42 5.99 -2.75
CA ILE A 421 6.04 6.91 -3.71
C ILE A 421 6.01 6.40 -5.16
N ASN A 422 5.59 5.15 -5.37
CA ASN A 422 5.66 4.47 -6.66
C ASN A 422 4.30 3.92 -7.13
N SER A 423 3.68 3.02 -6.37
CA SER A 423 2.49 2.26 -6.78
C SER A 423 1.25 3.14 -7.05
N ASP A 424 1.15 4.26 -6.36
CA ASP A 424 0.08 5.23 -6.54
C ASP A 424 0.32 6.20 -7.72
N GLU A 425 1.54 6.30 -8.21
CA GLU A 425 1.90 7.27 -9.24
C GLU A 425 1.49 6.80 -10.64
N SER A 426 1.15 7.75 -11.50
CA SER A 426 0.84 7.43 -12.90
C SER A 426 2.06 6.90 -13.62
N ASP A 427 1.85 5.87 -14.44
CA ASP A 427 2.83 5.32 -15.37
C ASP A 427 3.44 6.37 -16.33
N SER A 428 2.76 7.49 -16.56
CA SER A 428 3.31 8.61 -17.33
C SER A 428 4.53 9.30 -16.69
N TYR A 429 4.86 8.97 -15.45
CA TYR A 429 6.01 9.51 -14.72
C TYR A 429 7.20 8.55 -14.62
N THR A 430 7.15 7.39 -15.28
CA THR A 430 8.32 6.51 -15.41
C THR A 430 9.46 7.23 -16.12
N TYR A 431 10.68 6.80 -15.87
CA TYR A 431 11.90 7.45 -16.40
C TYR A 431 11.95 7.49 -17.93
N ASP A 432 11.38 6.48 -18.60
CA ASP A 432 11.33 6.35 -20.07
C ASP A 432 10.27 7.24 -20.72
N LYS A 433 9.22 7.61 -20.00
CA LYS A 433 8.07 8.41 -20.50
C LYS A 433 8.12 9.87 -20.10
N SER A 434 8.96 10.22 -19.15
CA SER A 434 9.01 11.56 -18.55
C SER A 434 10.44 12.04 -18.29
N ASN A 435 10.62 13.36 -18.32
CA ASN A 435 11.83 14.00 -17.80
C ASN A 435 11.70 14.39 -16.32
N ASP A 436 10.70 13.87 -15.63
CA ASP A 436 10.51 14.05 -14.21
C ASP A 436 11.63 13.36 -13.43
N GLN A 437 12.37 14.16 -12.68
CA GLN A 437 13.50 13.68 -11.86
C GLN A 437 13.16 13.67 -10.37
N THR A 438 11.88 13.69 -9.99
CA THR A 438 11.48 13.48 -8.60
C THR A 438 11.70 12.02 -8.19
N MET A 439 11.60 11.71 -6.91
CA MET A 439 11.69 10.34 -6.41
C MET A 439 10.45 9.48 -6.75
N PHE A 440 9.34 10.14 -7.12
CA PHE A 440 8.06 9.47 -7.37
C PHE A 440 8.09 8.68 -8.67
N ARG A 441 7.54 7.47 -8.66
CA ARG A 441 7.60 6.51 -9.77
C ARG A 441 9.06 6.17 -10.14
N SER A 442 9.88 5.92 -9.12
CA SER A 442 11.23 5.37 -9.30
C SER A 442 11.22 3.87 -9.57
N SER A 443 10.08 3.23 -9.35
CA SER A 443 9.72 1.83 -9.63
C SER A 443 8.20 1.74 -9.78
N ASP A 444 7.65 0.58 -10.05
CA ASP A 444 6.23 0.27 -9.98
C ASP A 444 5.80 -0.31 -8.61
N HIS A 445 6.75 -0.68 -7.76
CA HIS A 445 6.57 -1.15 -6.40
C HIS A 445 6.97 -0.09 -5.36
N ASP A 446 6.24 -0.02 -4.25
CA ASP A 446 6.62 0.83 -3.12
C ASP A 446 7.71 0.19 -2.27
N PRO A 447 8.69 0.96 -1.77
CA PRO A 447 9.62 0.48 -0.76
C PRO A 447 8.88 0.08 0.51
N VAL A 448 9.27 -1.06 1.10
CA VAL A 448 8.79 -1.52 2.40
C VAL A 448 9.91 -1.32 3.43
N LEU A 449 9.57 -0.71 4.55
CA LEU A 449 10.51 -0.38 5.61
C LEU A 449 10.11 -1.02 6.93
N VAL A 450 11.11 -1.49 7.67
CA VAL A 450 10.95 -2.09 9.01
C VAL A 450 11.91 -1.41 9.96
N GLY A 451 11.40 -0.88 11.07
CA GLY A 451 12.21 -0.39 12.19
C GLY A 451 12.54 -1.55 13.13
N LEU A 452 13.79 -1.62 13.55
CA LEU A 452 14.27 -2.58 14.56
C LEU A 452 14.95 -1.82 15.72
N LYS A 453 14.87 -2.39 16.92
CA LYS A 453 15.64 -1.98 18.09
C LYS A 453 16.28 -3.22 18.70
N LEU A 454 17.45 -3.60 18.19
CA LEU A 454 18.12 -4.81 18.62
C LEU A 454 18.70 -4.65 20.04
N GLY A 455 18.76 -5.77 20.79
CA GLY A 455 19.27 -5.80 22.17
C GLY A 455 18.32 -5.27 23.25
N GLU A 456 17.19 -4.68 22.86
CA GLU A 456 16.16 -4.20 23.79
C GLU A 456 14.78 -4.57 23.22
N GLU A 457 14.07 -5.48 23.88
CA GLU A 457 12.70 -5.80 23.48
C GLU A 457 11.83 -4.54 23.52
N VAL A 458 11.22 -4.20 22.39
CA VAL A 458 10.21 -3.14 22.35
C VAL A 458 8.95 -3.70 23.00
N VAL A 459 8.73 -3.28 24.23
CA VAL A 459 7.44 -3.47 24.89
C VAL A 459 6.46 -2.61 24.07
N GLU A 460 5.34 -3.20 23.62
CA GLU A 460 4.23 -2.35 23.17
C GLU A 460 4.10 -1.26 24.24
N ASN A 461 4.22 0.00 23.84
CA ASN A 461 3.94 1.09 24.75
C ASN A 461 2.50 0.88 25.23
N GLU A 462 2.35 0.12 26.30
CA GLU A 462 1.25 0.37 27.19
C GLU A 462 1.42 1.86 27.50
N ASP A 463 0.52 2.67 26.92
CA ASP A 463 0.34 4.02 27.44
C ASP A 463 0.33 3.86 28.97
N ILE A 464 1.47 4.18 29.62
CA ILE A 464 1.56 4.32 31.06
C ILE A 464 0.79 5.61 31.40
N THR A 465 -0.43 5.68 30.94
CA THR A 465 -1.48 6.39 31.60
C THR A 465 -2.08 5.37 32.56
N THR A 466 -1.74 5.49 33.80
CA THR A 466 -2.40 4.95 34.99
C THR A 466 -3.92 5.01 34.83
N ASN A 467 -4.54 4.10 34.04
CA ASN A 467 -5.95 3.81 33.82
C ASN A 467 -6.16 3.05 32.50
N SER A 468 -5.27 2.11 32.12
CA SER A 468 -5.50 1.18 31.02
C SER A 468 -6.44 0.08 31.51
N TYR A 469 -7.50 -0.14 30.75
CA TYR A 469 -8.34 -1.32 30.94
C TYR A 469 -7.57 -2.55 30.44
N GLU A 470 -7.44 -3.56 31.27
CA GLU A 470 -6.76 -4.82 30.89
C GLU A 470 -7.79 -5.90 30.57
N VAL A 471 -7.53 -6.68 29.55
CA VAL A 471 -8.29 -7.89 29.26
C VAL A 471 -7.45 -9.11 29.65
N TYR A 472 -7.94 -9.86 30.62
CA TYR A 472 -7.27 -11.04 31.15
C TYR A 472 -8.06 -12.30 30.87
N PHE A 473 -7.40 -13.40 30.56
CA PHE A 473 -8.02 -14.71 30.36
C PHE A 473 -7.77 -15.61 31.57
N ASN A 474 -8.83 -16.04 32.21
CA ASN A 474 -8.78 -17.06 33.24
C ASN A 474 -9.55 -18.30 32.75
N LYS A 475 -8.84 -19.36 32.38
CA LYS A 475 -9.41 -20.63 31.94
C LYS A 475 -10.50 -20.45 30.87
N GLU A 476 -10.16 -19.83 29.76
CA GLU A 476 -11.06 -19.64 28.59
C GLU A 476 -12.13 -18.53 28.75
N ILE A 477 -12.27 -17.91 29.91
CA ILE A 477 -13.22 -16.80 30.08
C ILE A 477 -12.46 -15.47 30.09
N PRO A 478 -12.65 -14.59 29.09
CA PRO A 478 -12.07 -13.26 29.09
C PRO A 478 -12.69 -12.40 30.19
N SER A 479 -11.89 -11.60 30.86
CA SER A 479 -12.32 -10.68 31.91
C SER A 479 -11.72 -9.28 31.67
N ILE A 480 -12.52 -8.25 31.82
CA ILE A 480 -12.09 -6.85 31.80
C ILE A 480 -11.68 -6.45 33.20
N ILE A 481 -10.51 -5.81 33.36
CA ILE A 481 -9.99 -5.36 34.64
C ILE A 481 -9.85 -3.83 34.64
N ASN A 482 -10.00 -3.21 35.79
CA ASN A 482 -9.81 -1.76 36.03
C ASN A 482 -10.78 -0.82 35.28
N ALA A 483 -11.93 -1.32 34.81
CA ALA A 483 -12.91 -0.55 34.06
C ALA A 483 -14.25 -0.38 34.79
N GLU A 484 -14.30 -0.55 36.12
CA GLU A 484 -15.52 -0.38 36.92
C GLU A 484 -16.20 0.97 36.67
N GLY A 485 -17.52 0.94 36.46
CA GLY A 485 -18.31 2.11 36.05
C GLY A 485 -18.33 2.37 34.54
N GLY A 486 -17.61 1.59 33.77
CA GLY A 486 -17.63 1.63 32.31
C GLY A 486 -18.72 0.77 31.67
N HIS A 487 -18.64 0.64 30.37
CA HIS A 487 -19.52 -0.20 29.55
C HIS A 487 -18.69 -0.95 28.50
N TYR A 488 -19.02 -2.20 28.19
CA TYR A 488 -18.37 -2.93 27.12
C TYR A 488 -19.32 -3.42 26.06
N TYR A 489 -18.80 -3.56 24.82
CA TYR A 489 -19.50 -4.07 23.65
C TYR A 489 -18.63 -5.12 22.97
N VAL A 490 -19.19 -6.28 22.69
CA VAL A 490 -18.53 -7.36 21.97
C VAL A 490 -19.18 -7.53 20.59
N TYR A 491 -18.37 -7.43 19.56
CA TYR A 491 -18.82 -7.59 18.18
C TYR A 491 -18.16 -8.83 17.56
N ARG A 492 -18.85 -9.47 16.65
CA ARG A 492 -18.18 -10.37 15.68
C ARG A 492 -17.34 -9.55 14.72
N ILE A 493 -16.42 -10.23 14.04
CA ILE A 493 -15.59 -9.61 12.98
C ILE A 493 -16.41 -9.06 11.79
N ASP A 494 -17.66 -9.51 11.64
CA ASP A 494 -18.62 -9.01 10.64
C ASP A 494 -19.35 -7.72 11.10
N GLY A 495 -18.98 -7.17 12.26
CA GLY A 495 -19.56 -5.95 12.85
C GLY A 495 -20.85 -6.17 13.63
N ASN A 496 -21.38 -7.40 13.72
CA ASN A 496 -22.60 -7.69 14.48
C ASN A 496 -22.34 -7.63 15.99
N LEU A 497 -23.06 -6.76 16.70
CA LEU A 497 -23.05 -6.70 18.15
C LEU A 497 -23.62 -8.02 18.74
N ILE A 498 -22.83 -8.66 19.62
CA ILE A 498 -23.21 -9.93 20.26
C ILE A 498 -23.58 -9.74 21.70
N LYS A 499 -22.84 -8.86 22.37
CA LYS A 499 -23.03 -8.64 23.80
C LYS A 499 -22.69 -7.19 24.15
N GLU A 500 -23.47 -6.62 25.05
CA GLU A 500 -23.19 -5.36 25.73
C GLU A 500 -23.58 -5.47 27.19
N ALA A 501 -22.79 -4.87 28.07
CA ALA A 501 -23.13 -4.77 29.49
C ALA A 501 -22.35 -3.65 30.18
N PRO A 502 -22.86 -3.10 31.30
CA PRO A 502 -22.08 -2.25 32.17
C PRO A 502 -21.00 -3.10 32.88
N ILE A 503 -19.88 -2.48 33.18
CA ILE A 503 -18.80 -3.04 33.99
C ILE A 503 -19.05 -2.65 35.43
N THR A 504 -19.45 -3.60 36.24
CA THR A 504 -19.94 -3.37 37.60
C THR A 504 -18.96 -3.78 38.69
N THR A 505 -17.90 -4.46 38.29
CA THR A 505 -16.87 -4.98 39.20
C THR A 505 -15.48 -4.64 38.70
N GLU A 506 -14.50 -4.60 39.60
CA GLU A 506 -13.08 -4.40 39.25
C GLU A 506 -12.58 -5.42 38.24
N ARG A 507 -13.21 -6.61 38.23
CA ARG A 507 -12.93 -7.69 37.28
C ARG A 507 -14.24 -8.22 36.73
N GLU A 508 -14.62 -7.78 35.53
CA GLU A 508 -15.87 -8.17 34.86
C GLU A 508 -15.62 -9.32 33.87
N ALA A 509 -16.25 -10.47 34.10
CA ALA A 509 -16.14 -11.63 33.21
C ALA A 509 -17.06 -11.51 32.00
N ILE A 510 -16.55 -11.76 30.80
CA ILE A 510 -17.33 -11.78 29.55
C ILE A 510 -17.75 -13.24 29.28
N GLU A 511 -18.82 -13.68 29.93
CA GLU A 511 -19.32 -15.04 29.78
C GLU A 511 -20.19 -15.23 28.54
N GLY A 512 -20.31 -16.47 28.05
CA GLY A 512 -21.23 -16.87 26.99
C GLY A 512 -20.72 -16.64 25.57
N LEU A 513 -19.45 -16.33 25.39
CA LEU A 513 -18.80 -16.33 24.08
C LEU A 513 -18.40 -17.76 23.70
N THR A 514 -18.63 -18.11 22.43
CA THR A 514 -18.14 -19.36 21.84
C THR A 514 -16.74 -19.16 21.30
N GLN A 515 -16.02 -20.26 21.03
CA GLN A 515 -14.71 -20.20 20.37
C GLN A 515 -14.78 -19.32 19.13
N GLY A 516 -13.85 -18.34 19.01
CA GLY A 516 -13.83 -17.42 17.89
C GLY A 516 -13.05 -16.14 18.16
N ILE A 517 -13.04 -15.28 17.13
CA ILE A 517 -12.44 -13.96 17.18
C ILE A 517 -13.55 -12.92 17.27
N TYR A 518 -13.36 -11.96 18.18
CA TYR A 518 -14.30 -10.88 18.45
C TYR A 518 -13.56 -9.54 18.53
N ILE A 519 -14.30 -8.45 18.39
CA ILE A 519 -13.84 -7.09 18.66
C ILE A 519 -14.51 -6.66 19.97
N LEU A 520 -13.71 -6.29 20.96
CA LEU A 520 -14.15 -5.79 22.25
C LEU A 520 -13.91 -4.29 22.34
N ASN A 521 -14.96 -3.51 22.51
CA ASN A 521 -14.89 -2.08 22.80
C ASN A 521 -15.24 -1.86 24.27
N ILE A 522 -14.38 -1.14 24.99
CA ILE A 522 -14.56 -0.79 26.39
C ILE A 522 -14.65 0.73 26.51
N TYR A 523 -15.73 1.22 27.08
CA TYR A 523 -15.96 2.64 27.31
C TYR A 523 -15.99 2.91 28.81
N GLY A 524 -15.18 3.84 29.27
CA GLY A 524 -15.17 4.26 30.68
C GLY A 524 -14.27 5.47 30.89
N ASN A 525 -14.54 6.28 31.89
CA ASN A 525 -13.75 7.46 32.25
C ASN A 525 -13.44 8.42 31.08
N GLY A 526 -14.38 8.52 30.11
CA GLY A 526 -14.21 9.38 28.92
C GLY A 526 -13.31 8.82 27.83
N LYS A 527 -12.86 7.55 27.94
CA LYS A 527 -12.02 6.87 26.94
C LYS A 527 -12.76 5.70 26.32
N CYS A 528 -12.37 5.35 25.08
CA CYS A 528 -12.76 4.13 24.41
C CYS A 528 -11.48 3.33 24.10
N VAL A 529 -11.45 2.07 24.53
CA VAL A 529 -10.40 1.12 24.17
C VAL A 529 -11.01 0.03 23.30
N GLN A 530 -10.42 -0.21 22.14
CA GLN A 530 -10.81 -1.31 21.26
C GLN A 530 -9.69 -2.35 21.23
N THR A 531 -10.05 -3.61 21.42
CA THR A 531 -9.09 -4.71 21.38
C THR A 531 -9.69 -5.92 20.70
N LYS A 532 -8.83 -6.75 20.11
CA LYS A 532 -9.21 -8.05 19.55
C LYS A 532 -9.25 -9.09 20.67
N LEU A 533 -10.36 -9.80 20.76
CA LEU A 533 -10.58 -10.84 21.74
C LEU A 533 -10.56 -12.20 21.04
N LEU A 534 -9.61 -13.05 21.38
CA LEU A 534 -9.56 -14.44 20.93
C LEU A 534 -10.11 -15.34 22.03
N VAL A 535 -11.23 -15.97 21.79
CA VAL A 535 -11.80 -16.99 22.70
C VAL A 535 -11.38 -18.35 22.16
N PRO A 536 -10.58 -19.14 22.92
CA PRO A 536 -9.99 -20.40 22.48
C PRO A 536 -11.02 -21.52 22.28
#